data_d709fd1554e75a20198cef94ad34e75a
#
_entry.id   d709fd1554e75a20198cef94ad34e75a
#
_cell.length_a   1.000
_cell.length_b   1.000
_cell.length_c   1.000
_cell.angle_alpha   90.00
_cell.angle_beta   90.00
_cell.angle_gamma   90.00
#
_symmetry.space_group_name_H-M   'P 1'
#
loop_
_entity.id
_entity.type
_entity.pdbx_description
1 polymer ?
#
loop_
_entity_poly.entity_id
_entity_poly.type
_entity_poly.pdbx_seq_one_letter_code
_entity_poly.pdbx_strand_id
1 'polypeptide(L)'
;METNGKRKFDLEERLIDYAVLIIQITDNMIDTRAGNHIAGQIVRSGTHPALHYGEAQSAESRQDFIHKLKVLLKELSETNNALKIIKKASLSNMMHLIEKALPECNELISIFVKSISTAQENLRSELKKKKIRNRTAPNSDA
;
A
#
# COMPACT_ATOMS: atom_id res chain seq x y z
N MET A 1 15.00 24.96 -7.91
CA MET A 1 14.22 24.76 -7.88
C MET A 1 13.34 24.24 -7.37
N GLU A 2 12.96 23.91 -7.10
CA GLU A 2 12.09 23.49 -6.83
C GLU A 2 11.24 23.69 -6.38
N THR A 3 10.92 23.43 -6.44
CA THR A 3 9.76 24.06 -6.14
C THR A 3 8.86 23.46 -5.08
N ASN A 4 8.14 24.27 -4.40
CA ASN A 4 7.39 23.87 -3.23
C ASN A 4 6.23 22.93 -3.50
N GLY A 5 5.64 22.99 -4.66
CA GLY A 5 4.58 22.08 -5.05
C GLY A 5 5.02 20.63 -5.08
N LYS A 6 6.30 20.44 -5.25
CA LYS A 6 6.87 19.11 -5.32
C LYS A 6 7.09 18.47 -3.97
N ARG A 7 6.93 19.24 -2.92
CA ARG A 7 6.99 18.69 -1.60
C ARG A 7 5.72 17.98 -1.22
N LYS A 8 4.69 18.20 -2.00
CA LYS A 8 3.49 17.44 -1.81
C LYS A 8 3.83 15.97 -1.99
N PHE A 9 3.45 15.19 -1.02
CA PHE A 9 3.75 13.78 -1.00
C PHE A 9 3.08 13.06 -2.18
N ASP A 10 3.86 12.38 -2.99
CA ASP A 10 3.37 11.60 -4.11
C ASP A 10 3.53 10.12 -3.81
N LEU A 11 2.49 9.55 -3.23
CA LEU A 11 2.49 8.16 -2.84
C LEU A 11 2.51 7.23 -4.05
N GLU A 12 1.83 7.59 -5.12
CA GLU A 12 1.80 6.80 -6.34
C GLU A 12 3.19 6.62 -6.91
N GLU A 13 3.94 7.71 -7.05
CA GLU A 13 5.31 7.66 -7.57
C GLU A 13 6.22 6.85 -6.64
N ARG A 14 6.03 7.01 -5.35
CA ARG A 14 6.81 6.25 -4.36
C ARG A 14 6.54 4.75 -4.45
N LEU A 15 5.29 4.36 -4.70
CA LEU A 15 4.94 2.96 -4.90
C LEU A 15 5.55 2.40 -6.18
N ILE A 16 5.62 3.22 -7.23
CA ILE A 16 6.27 2.84 -8.49
C ILE A 16 7.76 2.61 -8.27
N ASP A 17 8.44 3.52 -7.58
CA ASP A 17 9.86 3.37 -7.27
C ASP A 17 10.11 2.10 -6.45
N TYR A 18 9.23 1.84 -5.50
CA TYR A 18 9.31 0.63 -4.68
C TYR A 18 9.10 -0.63 -5.56
N ALA A 19 8.14 -0.60 -6.48
CA ALA A 19 7.89 -1.70 -7.40
C ALA A 19 9.12 -2.00 -8.26
N VAL A 20 9.81 -0.96 -8.73
CA VAL A 20 11.06 -1.11 -9.50
C VAL A 20 12.13 -1.80 -8.65
N LEU A 21 12.25 -1.40 -7.39
CA LEU A 21 13.20 -2.04 -6.47
C LEU A 21 12.86 -3.52 -6.28
N ILE A 22 11.59 -3.85 -6.15
CA ILE A 22 11.16 -5.25 -6.03
C ILE A 22 11.48 -6.05 -7.31
N ILE A 23 11.32 -5.45 -8.48
CA ILE A 23 11.68 -6.09 -9.74
C ILE A 23 13.18 -6.38 -9.77
N GLN A 24 14.02 -5.44 -9.35
CA GLN A 24 15.46 -5.66 -9.26
C GLN A 24 15.81 -6.80 -8.31
N ILE A 25 15.12 -6.89 -7.19
CA ILE A 25 15.28 -7.99 -6.24
C ILE A 25 14.89 -9.32 -6.92
N THR A 26 13.75 -9.34 -7.60
CA THR A 26 13.26 -10.53 -8.29
C THR A 26 14.28 -11.04 -9.32
N ASP A 27 14.87 -10.13 -10.07
CA ASP A 27 15.85 -10.48 -11.11
C ASP A 27 17.18 -10.98 -10.55
N ASN A 28 17.42 -10.82 -9.26
CA ASN A 28 18.66 -11.21 -8.61
C ASN A 28 18.47 -12.29 -7.54
N MET A 29 17.35 -13.02 -7.62
CA MET A 29 17.12 -14.18 -6.76
C MET A 29 17.95 -15.37 -7.22
N ILE A 30 18.35 -16.20 -6.28
CA ILE A 30 19.08 -17.41 -6.63
C ILE A 30 18.18 -18.41 -7.37
N ASP A 31 18.77 -19.15 -8.31
CA ASP A 31 18.03 -20.11 -9.13
C ASP A 31 17.93 -21.45 -8.39
N THR A 32 16.99 -21.51 -7.46
CA THR A 32 16.63 -22.72 -6.72
C THR A 32 15.12 -22.83 -6.69
N ARG A 33 14.60 -23.97 -6.26
CA ARG A 33 13.14 -24.12 -6.14
C ARG A 33 12.55 -23.05 -5.24
N ALA A 34 13.14 -22.85 -4.06
CA ALA A 34 12.64 -21.85 -3.10
C ALA A 34 12.83 -20.43 -3.64
N GLY A 35 14.00 -20.14 -4.20
CA GLY A 35 14.28 -18.83 -4.79
C GLY A 35 13.27 -18.46 -5.87
N ASN A 36 12.98 -19.40 -6.77
CA ASN A 36 12.04 -19.17 -7.87
C ASN A 36 10.60 -19.01 -7.36
N HIS A 37 10.22 -19.79 -6.34
CA HIS A 37 8.90 -19.67 -5.74
C HIS A 37 8.69 -18.30 -5.10
N ILE A 38 9.64 -17.88 -4.26
CA ILE A 38 9.55 -16.60 -3.58
C ILE A 38 9.65 -15.45 -4.58
N ALA A 39 10.46 -15.57 -5.64
CA ALA A 39 10.55 -14.58 -6.69
C ALA A 39 9.18 -14.31 -7.33
N GLY A 40 8.43 -15.37 -7.62
CA GLY A 40 7.08 -15.24 -8.17
C GLY A 40 6.11 -14.58 -7.21
N GLN A 41 6.21 -14.88 -5.93
CA GLN A 41 5.35 -14.28 -4.90
C GLN A 41 5.67 -12.81 -4.71
N ILE A 42 6.95 -12.46 -4.59
CA ILE A 42 7.34 -11.09 -4.25
C ILE A 42 7.12 -10.12 -5.42
N VAL A 43 7.34 -10.56 -6.68
CA VAL A 43 7.10 -9.68 -7.81
C VAL A 43 5.61 -9.32 -7.90
N ARG A 44 4.74 -10.25 -7.59
CA ARG A 44 3.29 -10.00 -7.60
C ARG A 44 2.89 -9.08 -6.45
N SER A 45 3.21 -9.44 -5.22
CA SER A 45 2.79 -8.65 -4.06
C SER A 45 3.46 -7.28 -3.99
N GLY A 46 4.70 -7.19 -4.45
CA GLY A 46 5.48 -5.94 -4.39
C GLY A 46 5.14 -4.93 -5.48
N THR A 47 4.59 -5.39 -6.62
CA THR A 47 4.18 -4.49 -7.70
C THR A 47 2.70 -4.15 -7.66
N HIS A 48 1.89 -4.99 -7.03
CA HIS A 48 0.44 -4.84 -7.00
C HIS A 48 0.00 -3.47 -6.42
N PRO A 49 0.57 -2.97 -5.32
CA PRO A 49 0.17 -1.66 -4.81
C PRO A 49 0.39 -0.53 -5.80
N ALA A 50 1.50 -0.52 -6.54
CA ALA A 50 1.75 0.51 -7.55
C ALA A 50 0.73 0.43 -8.69
N LEU A 51 0.38 -0.78 -9.09
CA LEU A 51 -0.56 -0.99 -10.21
C LEU A 51 -2.00 -0.62 -9.86
N HIS A 52 -2.38 -0.75 -8.60
CA HIS A 52 -3.78 -0.62 -8.18
C HIS A 52 -4.09 0.56 -7.27
N TYR A 53 -3.10 1.36 -6.91
CA TYR A 53 -3.35 2.52 -6.04
C TYR A 53 -4.31 3.53 -6.70
N GLY A 54 -4.22 3.68 -8.01
CA GLY A 54 -5.12 4.57 -8.76
C GLY A 54 -6.59 4.16 -8.62
N GLU A 55 -6.87 2.87 -8.50
CA GLU A 55 -8.24 2.39 -8.27
C GLU A 55 -8.77 2.84 -6.92
N ALA A 56 -7.92 2.85 -5.88
CA ALA A 56 -8.32 3.36 -4.57
C ALA A 56 -8.63 4.85 -4.63
N GLN A 57 -7.80 5.62 -5.33
CA GLN A 57 -8.01 7.05 -5.49
C GLN A 57 -9.28 7.39 -6.27
N SER A 58 -9.73 6.47 -7.14
CA SER A 58 -10.93 6.63 -7.95
C SER A 58 -12.13 5.91 -7.34
N ALA A 59 -12.06 5.54 -6.07
CA ALA A 59 -13.13 4.80 -5.40
C ALA A 59 -14.42 5.61 -5.38
N GLU A 60 -15.54 4.91 -5.50
CA GLU A 60 -16.87 5.52 -5.57
C GLU A 60 -17.36 6.08 -4.24
N SER A 61 -16.81 5.61 -3.14
CA SER A 61 -17.21 6.02 -1.79
C SER A 61 -16.01 5.95 -0.87
N ARG A 62 -16.13 6.59 0.28
CA ARG A 62 -15.08 6.50 1.31
C ARG A 62 -14.95 5.08 1.81
N GLN A 63 -16.04 4.37 1.95
CA GLN A 63 -16.01 2.97 2.38
C GLN A 63 -15.26 2.09 1.37
N ASP A 64 -15.50 2.30 0.07
CA ASP A 64 -14.79 1.60 -0.99
C ASP A 64 -13.30 1.93 -1.00
N PHE A 65 -12.96 3.21 -0.79
CA PHE A 65 -11.58 3.67 -0.67
C PHE A 65 -10.85 2.93 0.45
N ILE A 66 -11.48 2.86 1.63
CA ILE A 66 -10.91 2.15 2.79
C ILE A 66 -10.68 0.68 2.46
N HIS A 67 -11.65 0.03 1.84
CA HIS A 67 -11.54 -1.38 1.46
C HIS A 67 -10.35 -1.61 0.51
N LYS A 68 -10.24 -0.76 -0.50
CA LYS A 68 -9.15 -0.87 -1.47
C LYS A 68 -7.79 -0.63 -0.83
N LEU A 69 -7.67 0.33 0.07
CA LEU A 69 -6.42 0.56 0.80
C LEU A 69 -6.04 -0.64 1.67
N LYS A 70 -7.03 -1.28 2.30
CA LYS A 70 -6.77 -2.48 3.11
C LYS A 70 -6.24 -3.63 2.29
N VAL A 71 -6.72 -3.80 1.06
CA VAL A 71 -6.19 -4.81 0.14
C VAL A 71 -4.73 -4.54 -0.19
N LEU A 72 -4.39 -3.28 -0.48
CA LEU A 72 -3.01 -2.90 -0.79
C LEU A 72 -2.09 -3.04 0.43
N LEU A 73 -2.59 -2.72 1.61
CA LEU A 73 -1.84 -2.92 2.86
C LEU A 73 -1.51 -4.39 3.07
N LYS A 74 -2.45 -5.26 2.77
CA LYS A 74 -2.23 -6.71 2.85
C LYS A 74 -1.10 -7.15 1.91
N GLU A 75 -1.07 -6.61 0.70
CA GLU A 75 -0.01 -6.90 -0.27
C GLU A 75 1.35 -6.40 0.21
N LEU A 76 1.39 -5.21 0.80
CA LEU A 76 2.63 -4.67 1.37
C LEU A 76 3.13 -5.53 2.52
N SER A 77 2.23 -6.01 3.36
CA SER A 77 2.58 -6.89 4.48
C SER A 77 3.12 -8.24 3.99
N GLU A 78 2.52 -8.77 2.94
CA GLU A 78 3.00 -10.00 2.30
C GLU A 78 4.41 -9.81 1.74
N THR A 79 4.66 -8.69 1.08
CA THR A 79 5.97 -8.35 0.55
C THR A 79 7.01 -8.23 1.68
N ASN A 80 6.62 -7.60 2.78
CA ASN A 80 7.51 -7.45 3.92
C ASN A 80 7.96 -8.83 4.46
N ASN A 81 7.02 -9.77 4.57
CA ASN A 81 7.34 -11.12 5.01
C ASN A 81 8.22 -11.84 3.99
N ALA A 82 7.97 -11.68 2.69
CA ALA A 82 8.80 -12.26 1.65
C ALA A 82 10.23 -11.73 1.71
N LEU A 83 10.40 -10.42 1.93
CA LEU A 83 11.73 -9.82 2.09
C LEU A 83 12.47 -10.41 3.28
N LYS A 84 11.78 -10.63 4.40
CA LYS A 84 12.38 -11.25 5.58
C LYS A 84 12.81 -12.69 5.31
N ILE A 85 12.02 -13.44 4.56
CA ILE A 85 12.35 -14.80 4.17
C ILE A 85 13.58 -14.80 3.29
N ILE A 86 13.65 -13.91 2.30
CA ILE A 86 14.79 -13.79 1.41
C ILE A 86 16.06 -13.51 2.22
N LYS A 87 15.97 -12.60 3.17
CA LYS A 87 17.11 -12.22 4.01
C LYS A 87 17.58 -13.40 4.86
N LYS A 88 16.66 -14.04 5.56
CA LYS A 88 17.02 -15.14 6.48
C LYS A 88 17.48 -16.40 5.77
N ALA A 89 16.92 -16.71 4.62
CA ALA A 89 17.27 -17.89 3.84
C ALA A 89 18.36 -17.62 2.80
N SER A 90 18.85 -16.39 2.71
CA SER A 90 19.92 -16.00 1.78
C SER A 90 19.56 -16.33 0.32
N LEU A 91 18.36 -15.95 -0.11
CA LEU A 91 17.83 -16.27 -1.43
C LEU A 91 18.18 -15.26 -2.52
N SER A 92 18.98 -14.26 -2.21
CA SER A 92 19.34 -13.22 -3.18
C SER A 92 20.84 -13.13 -3.38
N ASN A 93 21.25 -12.85 -4.63
CA ASN A 93 22.64 -12.52 -4.95
C ASN A 93 23.00 -11.08 -4.62
N MET A 94 21.99 -10.26 -4.30
CA MET A 94 22.18 -8.82 -4.06
C MET A 94 21.47 -8.42 -2.77
N MET A 95 22.03 -8.86 -1.65
CA MET A 95 21.42 -8.66 -0.32
C MET A 95 21.28 -7.18 0.03
N HIS A 96 22.10 -6.29 -0.54
CA HIS A 96 21.96 -4.85 -0.28
C HIS A 96 20.62 -4.29 -0.77
N LEU A 97 20.03 -4.90 -1.80
CA LEU A 97 18.71 -4.49 -2.26
C LEU A 97 17.63 -4.84 -1.24
N ILE A 98 17.78 -5.99 -0.57
CA ILE A 98 16.87 -6.39 0.50
C ILE A 98 16.96 -5.43 1.69
N GLU A 99 18.19 -5.07 2.05
CA GLU A 99 18.43 -4.12 3.15
C GLU A 99 17.83 -2.74 2.84
N LYS A 100 17.76 -2.37 1.58
CA LYS A 100 17.13 -1.12 1.14
C LYS A 100 15.62 -1.22 1.13
N ALA A 101 15.08 -2.37 0.70
CA ALA A 101 13.63 -2.55 0.52
C ALA A 101 12.89 -2.70 1.85
N LEU A 102 13.49 -3.33 2.86
CA LEU A 102 12.83 -3.58 4.15
C LEU A 102 12.37 -2.29 4.85
N PRO A 103 13.25 -1.28 5.05
CA PRO A 103 12.78 -0.03 5.68
C PRO A 103 11.75 0.70 4.84
N GLU A 104 11.90 0.67 3.53
CA GLU A 104 10.91 1.33 2.66
C GLU A 104 9.55 0.64 2.74
N CYS A 105 9.53 -0.69 2.76
CA CYS A 105 8.30 -1.44 2.93
C CYS A 105 7.61 -1.09 4.25
N ASN A 106 8.37 -1.06 5.33
CA ASN A 106 7.83 -0.71 6.65
C ASN A 106 7.25 0.69 6.67
N GLU A 107 7.89 1.63 6.00
CA GLU A 107 7.40 3.00 5.94
C GLU A 107 6.12 3.11 5.13
N LEU A 108 6.06 2.41 3.99
CA LEU A 108 4.84 2.36 3.17
C LEU A 108 3.68 1.73 3.95
N ILE A 109 3.94 0.68 4.70
CA ILE A 109 2.93 0.06 5.57
C ILE A 109 2.39 1.09 6.57
N SER A 110 3.28 1.84 7.22
CA SER A 110 2.88 2.87 8.19
C SER A 110 2.03 3.94 7.55
N ILE A 111 2.37 4.36 6.34
CA ILE A 111 1.59 5.36 5.59
C ILE A 111 0.18 4.83 5.30
N PHE A 112 0.07 3.59 4.86
CA PHE A 112 -1.24 2.99 4.56
C PHE A 112 -2.08 2.81 5.81
N VAL A 113 -1.47 2.37 6.91
CA VAL A 113 -2.17 2.24 8.21
C VAL A 113 -2.75 3.59 8.63
N LYS A 114 -1.94 4.65 8.53
CA LYS A 114 -2.39 5.99 8.89
C LYS A 114 -3.50 6.50 7.96
N SER A 115 -3.35 6.28 6.66
CA SER A 115 -4.37 6.70 5.68
C SER A 115 -5.70 6.01 5.92
N ILE A 116 -5.67 4.72 6.22
CA ILE A 116 -6.87 3.94 6.53
C ILE A 116 -7.52 4.49 7.81
N SER A 117 -6.74 4.72 8.85
CA SER A 117 -7.23 5.24 10.12
C SER A 117 -7.90 6.61 9.94
N THR A 118 -7.26 7.51 9.20
CA THR A 118 -7.81 8.84 8.90
C THR A 118 -9.13 8.72 8.12
N ALA A 119 -9.15 7.86 7.10
CA ALA A 119 -10.36 7.67 6.29
C ALA A 119 -11.50 7.07 7.12
N GLN A 120 -11.19 6.16 8.04
CA GLN A 120 -12.19 5.57 8.94
C GLN A 120 -12.78 6.60 9.89
N GLU A 121 -11.96 7.51 10.42
CA GLU A 121 -12.43 8.59 11.26
C GLU A 121 -13.34 9.54 10.48
N ASN A 122 -12.95 9.88 9.27
CA ASN A 122 -13.75 10.74 8.40
C ASN A 122 -15.09 10.09 8.06
N LEU A 123 -15.08 8.79 7.82
CA LEU A 123 -16.32 8.04 7.54
C LEU A 123 -17.26 8.07 8.76
N ARG A 124 -16.72 7.83 9.96
CA ARG A 124 -17.52 7.90 11.18
C ARG A 124 -18.13 9.29 11.39
N SER A 125 -17.35 10.34 11.14
CA SER A 125 -17.85 11.71 11.26
C SER A 125 -18.95 12.01 10.25
N GLU A 126 -18.79 11.56 9.01
CA GLU A 126 -19.82 11.73 7.98
C GLU A 126 -21.11 11.00 8.33
N LEU A 127 -21.02 9.77 8.82
CA LEU A 127 -22.17 8.99 9.21
C LEU A 127 -22.88 9.62 10.40
N LYS A 128 -22.11 10.16 11.35
CA LYS A 128 -22.67 10.83 12.51
C LYS A 128 -23.43 12.09 12.13
N LYS A 129 -22.84 12.91 11.25
CA LYS A 129 -23.48 14.12 10.72
C LYS A 129 -24.77 13.80 9.97
N LYS A 130 -24.73 12.77 9.14
CA LYS A 130 -25.89 12.32 8.38
C LYS A 130 -27.00 11.87 9.32
N LYS A 131 -26.66 11.16 10.39
CA LYS A 131 -27.62 10.70 11.38
C LYS A 131 -28.30 11.87 12.10
N ILE A 132 -27.53 12.88 12.48
CA ILE A 132 -28.06 14.10 13.12
C ILE A 132 -28.99 14.84 12.17
N ARG A 133 -28.57 15.02 10.91
CA ARG A 133 -29.37 15.70 9.89
C ARG A 133 -30.73 15.00 9.70
N ASN A 134 -30.74 13.68 9.65
CA ASN A 134 -31.96 12.92 9.49
C ASN A 134 -32.90 13.04 10.68
N ARG A 135 -32.36 13.19 11.89
CA ARG A 135 -33.15 13.39 13.09
C ARG A 135 -33.83 14.75 13.14
N THR A 136 -33.17 15.77 12.54
CA THR A 136 -33.66 17.15 12.60
C THR A 136 -34.40 17.58 11.34
N ALA A 137 -34.44 16.72 10.32
CA ALA A 137 -35.15 17.03 9.09
C ALA A 137 -36.65 17.15 9.35
N PRO A 138 -37.33 18.16 8.79
CA PRO A 138 -38.79 18.26 8.95
C PRO A 138 -39.45 17.03 8.36
N ASN A 139 -40.52 16.61 9.00
CA ASN A 139 -41.32 15.50 8.51
C ASN A 139 -42.03 15.96 7.24
N SER A 140 -41.78 15.29 6.13
CA SER A 140 -42.35 15.69 4.84
C SER A 140 -43.69 15.02 4.55
N ASP A 141 -44.25 14.34 5.52
CA ASP A 141 -45.55 13.68 5.39
C ASP A 141 -46.66 14.63 5.73
N ALA A 142 -46.84 15.66 5.01
CA ALA A 142 -47.97 16.51 5.23
C ALA A 142 -49.04 16.27 4.16
#